data_847e249745f9c906af4502df620013a9
#
_entry.id   847e249745f9c906af4502df620013a9
#
_cell.length_a   1.000
_cell.length_b   1.000
_cell.length_c   1.000
_cell.angle_alpha   90.00
_cell.angle_beta   90.00
_cell.angle_gamma   90.00
#
_symmetry.space_group_name_H-M   'P 1'
#
loop_
_entity.id
_entity.type
_entity.pdbx_description
1 polymer ?
#
loop_
_entity_poly.entity_id
_entity_poly.type
_entity_poly.pdbx_seq_one_letter_code
_entity_poly.pdbx_strand_id
1 'polypeptide(L)'
;MLAGVRSDCHSKYGFHASPKISLMYKYGVLTLRGGYGMGFRIPSLKELHSEYDMGGQGFFMIYGNEDLKPEISHQGTLSAEVTKGIFNGSVSGYYTRFFDEIALGLAPDGKNQQYYNADDATRTGIDVMAQFRFRNGLTLKGAYAYIDVHSEVDGHNMASDRPHSLTFTANYSKMFGKVTLSAALNGRWMSSVETWYKNSAGGYVENEYESRTFCSLNLGARFPRGFRFTAGIDNLFDFRDKNVTADQSVTPQRGIGFIGTLSVNIADLLKL
;
A
#
# COMPACT_ATOMS: atom_id res chain seq x y z
N MET A 1 18.59 21.75 0.81
CA MET A 1 17.61 22.06 1.84
C MET A 1 16.35 22.59 1.19
N LEU A 2 15.19 22.11 1.61
CA LEU A 2 13.87 22.62 1.22
C LEU A 2 13.09 22.87 2.50
N ALA A 3 12.51 24.04 2.64
CA ALA A 3 11.59 24.38 3.73
C ALA A 3 10.35 25.04 3.15
N GLY A 4 9.22 24.78 3.72
CA GLY A 4 7.95 25.36 3.31
C GLY A 4 6.93 25.33 4.44
N VAL A 5 5.92 26.17 4.32
CA VAL A 5 4.77 26.18 5.20
C VAL A 5 3.52 26.31 4.35
N ARG A 6 2.53 25.48 4.62
CA ARG A 6 1.18 25.62 4.09
C ARG A 6 0.34 26.20 5.22
N SER A 7 -0.51 27.17 4.88
CA SER A 7 -1.45 27.76 5.83
C SER A 7 -2.86 27.56 5.29
N ASP A 8 -3.73 27.00 6.11
CA ASP A 8 -5.12 26.75 5.82
C ASP A 8 -5.99 27.56 6.80
N CYS A 9 -7.04 28.17 6.30
CA CYS A 9 -8.01 28.91 7.12
C CYS A 9 -9.41 28.38 6.81
N HIS A 10 -10.09 27.88 7.81
CA HIS A 10 -11.43 27.31 7.67
C HIS A 10 -12.41 27.99 8.63
N SER A 11 -13.64 28.28 8.19
CA SER A 11 -14.64 29.01 8.97
C SER A 11 -15.02 28.33 10.30
N LYS A 12 -15.06 26.99 10.33
CA LYS A 12 -15.39 26.20 11.53
C LYS A 12 -14.14 25.86 12.36
N TYR A 13 -13.01 25.56 11.70
CA TYR A 13 -11.84 24.98 12.37
C TYR A 13 -10.67 25.97 12.55
N GLY A 14 -10.83 27.23 12.11
CA GLY A 14 -9.84 28.26 12.33
C GLY A 14 -8.62 28.17 11.42
N PHE A 15 -7.50 28.72 11.90
CA PHE A 15 -6.22 28.78 11.18
C PHE A 15 -5.30 27.63 11.58
N HIS A 16 -4.72 26.97 10.59
CA HIS A 16 -3.74 25.89 10.76
C HIS A 16 -2.53 26.11 9.85
N ALA A 17 -1.34 25.86 10.39
CA ALA A 17 -0.09 25.90 9.65
C ALA A 17 0.56 24.51 9.64
N SER A 18 0.97 24.06 8.46
CA SER A 18 1.64 22.77 8.25
C SER A 18 3.07 23.01 7.73
N PRO A 19 4.04 23.20 8.61
CA PRO A 19 5.45 23.37 8.23
C PRO A 19 6.04 22.05 7.74
N LYS A 20 6.99 22.17 6.80
CA LYS A 20 7.79 21.04 6.29
C LYS A 20 9.23 21.48 6.07
N ILE A 21 10.17 20.64 6.50
CA ILE A 21 11.58 20.79 6.21
C ILE A 21 12.14 19.48 5.66
N SER A 22 13.01 19.57 4.66
CA SER A 22 13.72 18.43 4.09
C SER A 22 15.17 18.80 3.82
N LEU A 23 16.08 17.94 4.22
CA LEU A 23 17.51 18.03 4.02
C LEU A 23 17.97 16.88 3.13
N MET A 24 18.90 17.15 2.24
CA MET A 24 19.57 16.14 1.43
C MET A 24 21.06 16.41 1.45
N TYR A 25 21.83 15.37 1.71
CA TYR A 25 23.28 15.37 1.63
C TYR A 25 23.75 14.28 0.69
N LYS A 26 24.57 14.63 -0.28
CA LYS A 26 25.12 13.69 -1.26
C LYS A 26 26.64 13.65 -1.12
N TYR A 27 27.15 12.45 -0.91
CA TYR A 27 28.58 12.19 -0.84
C TYR A 27 28.96 10.99 -1.73
N GLY A 28 29.57 11.28 -2.86
CA GLY A 28 29.91 10.26 -3.85
C GLY A 28 28.68 9.49 -4.33
N VAL A 29 28.66 8.20 -4.03
CA VAL A 29 27.58 7.27 -4.39
C VAL A 29 26.43 7.24 -3.37
N LEU A 30 26.66 7.84 -2.19
CA LEU A 30 25.68 7.85 -1.08
C LEU A 30 24.86 9.14 -1.13
N THR A 31 23.56 9.00 -0.97
CA THR A 31 22.63 10.12 -0.77
C THR A 31 21.86 9.88 0.53
N LEU A 32 21.96 10.83 1.45
CA LEU A 32 21.19 10.84 2.71
C LEU A 32 20.10 11.88 2.62
N ARG A 33 18.91 11.54 3.13
CA ARG A 33 17.80 12.49 3.23
C ARG A 33 17.19 12.39 4.62
N GLY A 34 16.83 13.54 5.18
CA GLY A 34 16.06 13.65 6.40
C GLY A 34 14.93 14.65 6.20
N GLY A 35 13.78 14.38 6.77
CA GLY A 35 12.62 15.24 6.65
C GLY A 35 11.77 15.23 7.90
N TYR A 36 11.13 16.36 8.12
CA TYR A 36 10.05 16.48 9.08
C TYR A 36 8.92 17.27 8.42
N GLY A 37 7.69 16.86 8.67
CA GLY A 37 6.51 17.54 8.18
C GLY A 37 5.35 17.41 9.15
N MET A 38 4.52 18.45 9.17
CA MET A 38 3.25 18.47 9.87
C MET A 38 2.12 18.40 8.85
N GLY A 39 1.14 17.51 9.08
CA GLY A 39 -0.08 17.37 8.30
C GLY A 39 -1.27 17.91 9.07
N PHE A 40 -2.26 18.42 8.33
CA PHE A 40 -3.53 18.87 8.84
C PHE A 40 -4.63 18.45 7.88
N ARG A 41 -5.70 17.83 8.40
CA ARG A 41 -6.86 17.39 7.63
C ARG A 41 -8.14 17.73 8.37
N ILE A 42 -9.02 18.45 7.72
CA ILE A 42 -10.38 18.68 8.23
C ILE A 42 -11.28 17.49 7.90
N PRO A 43 -12.29 17.19 8.71
CA PRO A 43 -13.31 16.20 8.36
C PRO A 43 -13.97 16.53 7.03
N SER A 44 -14.17 15.53 6.19
CA SER A 44 -14.94 15.66 4.94
C SER A 44 -16.45 15.77 5.23
N LEU A 45 -17.23 16.26 4.27
CA LEU A 45 -18.68 16.29 4.39
C LEU A 45 -19.29 14.91 4.62
N LYS A 46 -18.67 13.88 4.03
CA LYS A 46 -19.07 12.50 4.27
C LYS A 46 -18.86 12.09 5.74
N GLU A 47 -17.70 12.40 6.30
CA GLU A 47 -17.37 12.06 7.70
C GLU A 47 -18.25 12.82 8.69
N LEU A 48 -18.69 14.03 8.34
CA LEU A 48 -19.56 14.83 9.20
C LEU A 48 -21.05 14.43 9.11
N HIS A 49 -21.55 14.16 7.91
CA HIS A 49 -22.99 14.12 7.65
C HIS A 49 -23.46 12.86 6.92
N SER A 50 -22.65 11.79 6.83
CA SER A 50 -23.12 10.57 6.15
C SER A 50 -24.25 9.90 6.93
N GLU A 51 -25.21 9.43 6.16
CA GLU A 51 -26.25 8.50 6.59
C GLU A 51 -26.38 7.50 5.44
N TYR A 52 -25.58 6.43 5.52
CA TYR A 52 -25.41 5.52 4.38
C TYR A 52 -25.67 4.08 4.77
N ASP A 53 -26.61 3.42 4.07
CA ASP A 53 -26.90 2.00 4.21
C ASP A 53 -25.94 1.15 3.36
N MET A 54 -25.02 0.44 4.01
CA MET A 54 -23.99 -0.40 3.37
C MET A 54 -24.53 -1.74 2.87
N GLY A 55 -25.76 -1.98 2.80
CA GLY A 55 -26.27 -3.24 2.27
C GLY A 55 -27.52 -3.07 1.43
N GLY A 56 -28.09 -1.87 1.38
CA GLY A 56 -29.34 -1.59 0.68
C GLY A 56 -30.56 -2.34 1.27
N GLN A 57 -30.40 -2.99 2.42
CA GLN A 57 -31.44 -3.77 3.12
C GLN A 57 -31.38 -3.61 4.65
N GLY A 58 -30.72 -2.53 5.15
CA GLY A 58 -30.62 -2.25 6.58
C GLY A 58 -29.67 -3.20 7.34
N PHE A 59 -28.66 -3.75 6.69
CA PHE A 59 -27.65 -4.59 7.37
C PHE A 59 -26.90 -3.80 8.42
N PHE A 60 -26.34 -2.66 8.05
CA PHE A 60 -25.80 -1.67 8.98
C PHE A 60 -25.69 -0.30 8.30
N MET A 61 -25.82 0.75 9.10
CA MET A 61 -25.67 2.13 8.67
C MET A 61 -24.28 2.66 8.99
N ILE A 62 -23.80 3.59 8.17
CA ILE A 62 -22.63 4.40 8.47
C ILE A 62 -23.10 5.83 8.74
N TYR A 63 -22.89 6.29 9.95
CA TYR A 63 -23.24 7.63 10.39
C TYR A 63 -22.01 8.55 10.38
N GLY A 64 -22.25 9.77 9.94
CA GLY A 64 -21.32 10.88 10.16
C GLY A 64 -21.31 11.30 11.63
N ASN A 65 -20.39 12.22 11.93
CA ASN A 65 -20.30 12.84 13.25
C ASN A 65 -19.93 14.32 13.10
N GLU A 66 -20.82 15.20 13.43
CA GLU A 66 -20.64 16.65 13.33
C GLU A 66 -19.64 17.22 14.35
N ASP A 67 -19.36 16.47 15.43
CA ASP A 67 -18.46 16.86 16.50
C ASP A 67 -16.98 16.50 16.19
N LEU A 68 -16.69 15.96 15.01
CA LEU A 68 -15.32 15.61 14.60
C LEU A 68 -14.41 16.83 14.62
N LYS A 69 -13.24 16.63 15.24
CA LYS A 69 -12.12 17.56 15.22
C LYS A 69 -11.24 17.30 14.01
N PRO A 70 -10.47 18.32 13.57
CA PRO A 70 -9.44 18.10 12.55
C PRO A 70 -8.34 17.18 13.04
N GLU A 71 -7.87 16.34 12.14
CA GLU A 71 -6.72 15.46 12.36
C GLU A 71 -5.41 16.24 12.14
N ILE A 72 -4.46 16.08 13.04
CA ILE A 72 -3.11 16.61 12.95
C ILE A 72 -2.12 15.46 12.95
N SER A 73 -1.11 15.51 12.07
CA SER A 73 -0.04 14.51 12.05
C SER A 73 1.34 15.18 12.08
N HIS A 74 2.28 14.49 12.74
CA HIS A 74 3.69 14.83 12.75
C HIS A 74 4.48 13.65 12.20
N GLN A 75 5.25 13.87 11.14
CA GLN A 75 6.02 12.83 10.50
C GLN A 75 7.50 13.18 10.44
N GLY A 76 8.34 12.28 10.95
CA GLY A 76 9.78 12.27 10.74
C GLY A 76 10.17 11.17 9.75
N THR A 77 11.13 11.46 8.86
CA THR A 77 11.65 10.50 7.87
C THR A 77 13.17 10.58 7.77
N LEU A 78 13.81 9.43 7.62
CA LEU A 78 15.24 9.30 7.31
C LEU A 78 15.43 8.29 6.19
N SER A 79 16.33 8.58 5.23
CA SER A 79 16.67 7.61 4.19
C SER A 79 18.12 7.72 3.75
N ALA A 80 18.66 6.56 3.35
CA ALA A 80 19.96 6.43 2.73
C ALA A 80 19.81 5.66 1.41
N GLU A 81 20.45 6.16 0.36
CA GLU A 81 20.46 5.56 -0.98
C GLU A 81 21.89 5.44 -1.48
N VAL A 82 22.22 4.30 -2.05
CA VAL A 82 23.51 4.04 -2.71
C VAL A 82 23.26 3.62 -4.14
N THR A 83 23.94 4.30 -5.09
CA THR A 83 23.93 3.94 -6.51
C THR A 83 25.35 3.75 -6.98
N LYS A 84 25.73 2.50 -7.33
CA LYS A 84 27.08 2.17 -7.80
C LYS A 84 27.03 1.09 -8.89
N GLY A 85 27.42 1.47 -10.11
CA GLY A 85 27.48 0.53 -11.23
C GLY A 85 26.12 -0.12 -11.52
N ILE A 86 26.04 -1.43 -11.37
CA ILE A 86 24.81 -2.22 -11.59
C ILE A 86 23.85 -2.18 -10.39
N PHE A 87 24.30 -1.69 -9.22
CA PHE A 87 23.58 -1.74 -7.96
C PHE A 87 22.94 -0.38 -7.63
N ASN A 88 21.67 -0.41 -7.25
CA ASN A 88 20.96 0.66 -6.55
C ASN A 88 20.26 0.06 -5.33
N GLY A 89 20.47 0.65 -4.17
CA GLY A 89 19.84 0.22 -2.93
C GLY A 89 19.46 1.39 -2.07
N SER A 90 18.39 1.24 -1.31
CA SER A 90 17.94 2.26 -0.35
C SER A 90 17.37 1.62 0.90
N VAL A 91 17.51 2.33 2.00
CA VAL A 91 16.80 2.09 3.25
C VAL A 91 16.16 3.40 3.68
N SER A 92 14.91 3.34 4.09
CA SER A 92 14.20 4.47 4.66
C SER A 92 13.42 4.04 5.90
N GLY A 93 13.32 4.95 6.87
CA GLY A 93 12.50 4.80 8.05
C GLY A 93 11.64 6.02 8.24
N TYR A 94 10.47 5.83 8.80
CA TYR A 94 9.55 6.90 9.16
C TYR A 94 8.85 6.61 10.47
N TYR A 95 8.47 7.70 11.14
CA TYR A 95 7.60 7.69 12.30
C TYR A 95 6.55 8.78 12.11
N THR A 96 5.29 8.42 12.24
CA THR A 96 4.17 9.36 12.18
C THR A 96 3.31 9.20 13.42
N ARG A 97 3.01 10.31 14.09
CA ARG A 97 2.04 10.39 15.16
C ARG A 97 0.85 11.23 14.72
N PHE A 98 -0.35 10.70 14.96
CA PHE A 98 -1.60 11.37 14.68
C PHE A 98 -2.27 11.79 15.98
N PHE A 99 -2.89 12.94 15.96
CA PHE A 99 -3.75 13.46 17.01
C PHE A 99 -5.14 13.65 16.43
N ASP A 100 -6.16 13.21 17.15
CA ASP A 100 -7.55 13.23 16.71
C ASP A 100 -7.74 12.56 15.33
N GLU A 101 -7.06 11.39 15.08
CA GLU A 101 -7.20 10.66 13.81
C GLU A 101 -8.67 10.34 13.54
N ILE A 102 -9.17 10.69 12.36
CA ILE A 102 -10.56 10.42 12.00
C ILE A 102 -10.67 8.98 11.50
N ALA A 103 -11.31 8.14 12.27
CA ALA A 103 -11.52 6.72 12.03
C ALA A 103 -13.01 6.38 11.94
N LEU A 104 -13.30 5.22 11.34
CA LEU A 104 -14.64 4.63 11.32
C LEU A 104 -14.66 3.43 12.25
N GLY A 105 -15.57 3.40 13.19
CA GLY A 105 -15.71 2.30 14.14
C GLY A 105 -17.15 1.98 14.47
N LEU A 106 -17.35 1.03 15.37
CA LEU A 106 -18.69 0.63 15.80
C LEU A 106 -19.37 1.79 16.56
N ALA A 107 -20.57 2.12 16.15
CA ALA A 107 -21.39 3.12 16.86
C ALA A 107 -21.79 2.59 18.25
N PRO A 108 -22.20 3.47 19.20
CA PRO A 108 -22.62 3.09 20.54
C PRO A 108 -23.77 2.07 20.61
N ASP A 109 -24.56 1.95 19.55
CA ASP A 109 -25.65 0.98 19.43
C ASP A 109 -25.18 -0.46 19.19
N GLY A 110 -23.87 -0.68 19.00
CA GLY A 110 -23.26 -1.99 18.79
C GLY A 110 -23.59 -2.67 17.46
N LYS A 111 -24.30 -1.99 16.54
CA LYS A 111 -24.73 -2.54 15.25
C LYS A 111 -24.21 -1.70 14.08
N ASN A 112 -24.36 -0.40 14.17
CA ASN A 112 -23.99 0.53 13.09
C ASN A 112 -22.54 0.99 13.24
N GLN A 113 -22.04 1.70 12.24
CA GLN A 113 -20.72 2.33 12.26
C GLN A 113 -20.86 3.85 12.34
N GLN A 114 -19.90 4.50 12.99
CA GLN A 114 -19.86 5.97 13.10
C GLN A 114 -18.41 6.45 13.01
N TYR A 115 -18.23 7.62 12.42
CA TYR A 115 -16.95 8.31 12.43
C TYR A 115 -16.66 8.90 13.81
N TYR A 116 -15.42 8.76 14.28
CA TYR A 116 -14.96 9.31 15.56
C TYR A 116 -13.50 9.77 15.45
N ASN A 117 -13.03 10.57 16.41
CA ASN A 117 -11.62 10.87 16.54
C ASN A 117 -10.99 9.84 17.49
N ALA A 118 -9.97 9.12 17.02
CA ALA A 118 -9.11 8.32 17.84
C ALA A 118 -8.12 9.23 18.62
N ASP A 119 -7.91 8.96 19.89
CA ASP A 119 -7.13 9.85 20.77
C ASP A 119 -5.64 9.91 20.37
N ASP A 120 -5.04 8.78 20.04
CA ASP A 120 -3.63 8.68 19.65
C ASP A 120 -3.44 7.49 18.69
N ALA A 121 -2.80 7.75 17.56
CA ALA A 121 -2.41 6.70 16.65
C ALA A 121 -0.99 6.94 16.15
N THR A 122 -0.23 5.87 16.02
CA THR A 122 1.15 5.92 15.52
C THR A 122 1.37 4.96 14.38
N ARG A 123 2.22 5.36 13.45
CA ARG A 123 2.69 4.51 12.36
C ARG A 123 4.20 4.60 12.27
N THR A 124 4.87 3.48 12.45
CA THR A 124 6.31 3.35 12.28
C THR A 124 6.61 2.40 11.14
N GLY A 125 7.57 2.72 10.29
CA GLY A 125 7.91 1.81 9.21
C GLY A 125 9.36 1.92 8.77
N ILE A 126 9.81 0.81 8.16
CA ILE A 126 11.12 0.68 7.53
C ILE A 126 10.93 0.05 6.17
N ASP A 127 11.46 0.71 5.14
CA ASP A 127 11.49 0.21 3.77
C ASP A 127 12.94 -0.03 3.34
N VAL A 128 13.20 -1.20 2.79
CA VAL A 128 14.49 -1.56 2.21
C VAL A 128 14.29 -1.98 0.77
N MET A 129 15.09 -1.46 -0.15
CA MET A 129 15.04 -1.83 -1.56
C MET A 129 16.45 -2.08 -2.09
N ALA A 130 16.59 -3.12 -2.90
CA ALA A 130 17.80 -3.42 -3.65
C ALA A 130 17.47 -3.76 -5.11
N GLN A 131 18.24 -3.22 -6.03
CA GLN A 131 18.11 -3.48 -7.46
C GLN A 131 19.48 -3.70 -8.10
N PHE A 132 19.55 -4.73 -8.95
CA PHE A 132 20.71 -5.05 -9.78
C PHE A 132 20.30 -5.04 -11.25
N ARG A 133 21.00 -4.26 -12.08
CA ARG A 133 20.80 -4.19 -13.52
C ARG A 133 22.03 -4.72 -14.24
N PHE A 134 21.97 -5.98 -14.68
CA PHE A 134 23.07 -6.62 -15.37
C PHE A 134 23.09 -6.27 -16.86
N ARG A 135 24.27 -6.23 -17.44
CA ARG A 135 24.47 -5.91 -18.87
C ARG A 135 23.91 -6.98 -19.83
N ASN A 136 23.65 -8.18 -19.35
CA ASN A 136 23.08 -9.29 -20.14
C ASN A 136 21.57 -9.19 -20.33
N GLY A 137 20.91 -8.12 -19.84
CA GLY A 137 19.47 -7.92 -19.92
C GLY A 137 18.67 -8.42 -18.72
N LEU A 138 19.36 -8.93 -17.67
CA LEU A 138 18.72 -9.31 -16.40
C LEU A 138 18.63 -8.11 -15.46
N THR A 139 17.45 -7.91 -14.87
CA THR A 139 17.23 -6.98 -13.77
C THR A 139 16.58 -7.72 -12.62
N LEU A 140 17.20 -7.65 -11.45
CA LEU A 140 16.65 -8.18 -10.20
C LEU A 140 16.30 -7.02 -9.29
N LYS A 141 15.13 -7.05 -8.68
CA LYS A 141 14.69 -6.09 -7.68
C LYS A 141 14.03 -6.82 -6.51
N GLY A 142 14.42 -6.46 -5.30
CA GLY A 142 13.79 -6.88 -4.06
C GLY A 142 13.41 -5.65 -3.24
N ALA A 143 12.26 -5.70 -2.56
CA ALA A 143 11.90 -4.70 -1.59
C ALA A 143 11.21 -5.38 -0.39
N TYR A 144 11.61 -4.97 0.79
CA TYR A 144 11.04 -5.38 2.05
C TYR A 144 10.48 -4.15 2.75
N ALA A 145 9.29 -4.27 3.30
CA ALA A 145 8.70 -3.25 4.15
C ALA A 145 8.26 -3.85 5.48
N TYR A 146 8.56 -3.14 6.54
CA TYR A 146 8.02 -3.34 7.87
C TYR A 146 7.15 -2.13 8.22
N ILE A 147 5.95 -2.38 8.75
CA ILE A 147 5.06 -1.36 9.28
C ILE A 147 4.50 -1.82 10.62
N ASP A 148 4.53 -0.93 11.57
CA ASP A 148 3.86 -1.06 12.85
C ASP A 148 2.81 0.05 12.96
N VAL A 149 1.54 -0.35 13.05
CA VAL A 149 0.40 0.55 13.18
C VAL A 149 -0.24 0.28 14.52
N HIS A 150 -0.26 1.31 15.34
CA HIS A 150 -0.97 1.30 16.61
C HIS A 150 -2.18 2.21 16.51
N SER A 151 -3.36 1.63 16.61
CA SER A 151 -4.65 2.33 16.64
C SER A 151 -5.51 1.61 17.67
N GLU A 152 -5.50 2.13 18.88
CA GLU A 152 -6.14 1.49 20.03
C GLU A 152 -7.57 2.01 20.22
N VAL A 153 -8.47 1.06 20.43
CA VAL A 153 -9.86 1.33 20.83
C VAL A 153 -10.21 0.40 21.98
N ASP A 154 -10.61 0.97 23.11
CA ASP A 154 -10.99 0.22 24.32
C ASP A 154 -9.89 -0.81 24.76
N GLY A 155 -8.61 -0.47 24.63
CA GLY A 155 -7.49 -1.31 25.02
C GLY A 155 -7.13 -2.42 24.00
N HIS A 156 -7.72 -2.42 22.80
CA HIS A 156 -7.45 -3.39 21.75
C HIS A 156 -6.88 -2.71 20.51
N ASN A 157 -5.81 -3.26 19.95
CA ASN A 157 -5.27 -2.76 18.69
C ASN A 157 -6.13 -3.25 17.51
N MET A 158 -6.85 -2.31 16.89
CA MET A 158 -7.76 -2.58 15.76
C MET A 158 -7.06 -2.55 14.41
N ALA A 159 -5.74 -2.27 14.38
CA ALA A 159 -4.99 -2.25 13.13
C ALA A 159 -4.97 -3.64 12.47
N SER A 160 -5.22 -3.66 11.17
CA SER A 160 -5.22 -4.88 10.34
C SER A 160 -4.10 -4.87 9.29
N ASP A 161 -3.17 -3.93 9.42
CA ASP A 161 -2.01 -3.82 8.54
C ASP A 161 -1.03 -4.95 8.81
N ARG A 162 -0.63 -5.66 7.75
CA ARG A 162 0.32 -6.76 7.86
C ARG A 162 1.72 -6.22 8.10
N PRO A 163 2.38 -6.57 9.22
CA PRO A 163 3.60 -5.91 9.64
C PRO A 163 4.77 -6.13 8.68
N HIS A 164 4.82 -7.24 7.97
CA HIS A 164 5.92 -7.52 7.06
C HIS A 164 5.43 -7.77 5.65
N SER A 165 6.10 -7.19 4.68
CA SER A 165 5.90 -7.51 3.26
C SER A 165 7.23 -7.59 2.51
N LEU A 166 7.30 -8.55 1.59
CA LEU A 166 8.43 -8.76 0.69
C LEU A 166 7.92 -8.80 -0.74
N THR A 167 8.53 -8.02 -1.61
CA THR A 167 8.29 -8.10 -3.05
C THR A 167 9.59 -8.42 -3.76
N PHE A 168 9.53 -9.24 -4.81
CA PHE A 168 10.66 -9.45 -5.68
C PHE A 168 10.22 -9.44 -7.14
N THR A 169 11.13 -9.00 -8.00
CA THR A 169 10.94 -8.98 -9.45
C THR A 169 12.23 -9.40 -10.11
N ALA A 170 12.14 -10.38 -11.02
CA ALA A 170 13.24 -10.76 -11.91
C ALA A 170 12.76 -10.58 -13.35
N ASN A 171 13.36 -9.63 -14.05
CA ASN A 171 13.07 -9.35 -15.45
C ASN A 171 14.28 -9.70 -16.30
N TYR A 172 14.06 -10.47 -17.34
CA TYR A 172 15.06 -10.76 -18.37
C TYR A 172 14.53 -10.37 -19.72
N SER A 173 15.34 -9.67 -20.51
CA SER A 173 14.99 -9.35 -21.90
C SER A 173 16.27 -9.33 -22.74
N LYS A 174 16.29 -10.13 -23.79
CA LYS A 174 17.45 -10.20 -24.69
C LYS A 174 17.00 -10.47 -26.12
N MET A 175 17.69 -9.83 -27.04
CA MET A 175 17.52 -10.08 -28.48
C MET A 175 18.38 -11.28 -28.91
N PHE A 176 17.76 -12.22 -29.59
CA PHE A 176 18.37 -13.38 -30.22
C PHE A 176 18.09 -13.32 -31.72
N GLY A 177 19.09 -12.92 -32.52
CA GLY A 177 18.88 -12.62 -33.91
C GLY A 177 17.87 -11.49 -34.13
N LYS A 178 16.70 -11.79 -34.71
CA LYS A 178 15.60 -10.83 -34.93
C LYS A 178 14.46 -10.95 -33.93
N VAL A 179 14.56 -11.83 -32.94
CA VAL A 179 13.51 -12.09 -31.96
C VAL A 179 13.98 -11.60 -30.60
N THR A 180 13.16 -10.81 -29.92
CA THR A 180 13.40 -10.45 -28.50
C THR A 180 12.60 -11.37 -27.62
N LEU A 181 13.28 -12.12 -26.76
CA LEU A 181 12.67 -12.93 -25.71
C LEU A 181 12.69 -12.17 -24.39
N SER A 182 11.62 -12.30 -23.64
CA SER A 182 11.49 -11.71 -22.31
C SER A 182 10.86 -12.70 -21.34
N ALA A 183 11.28 -12.61 -20.09
CA ALA A 183 10.68 -13.32 -18.96
C ALA A 183 10.59 -12.36 -17.78
N ALA A 184 9.47 -12.38 -17.08
CA ALA A 184 9.24 -11.59 -15.87
C ALA A 184 8.64 -12.50 -14.79
N LEU A 185 9.35 -12.65 -13.69
CA LEU A 185 8.89 -13.31 -12.49
C LEU A 185 8.65 -12.24 -11.43
N ASN A 186 7.43 -12.20 -10.89
CA ASN A 186 7.06 -11.27 -9.82
C ASN A 186 6.51 -12.07 -8.65
N GLY A 187 6.92 -11.70 -7.45
CA GLY A 187 6.42 -12.30 -6.23
C GLY A 187 6.13 -11.25 -5.17
N ARG A 188 5.12 -11.51 -4.36
CA ARG A 188 4.76 -10.75 -3.18
C ARG A 188 4.39 -11.69 -2.06
N TRP A 189 5.04 -11.52 -0.94
CA TRP A 189 4.70 -12.17 0.32
C TRP A 189 4.31 -11.11 1.34
N MET A 190 3.32 -11.43 2.16
CA MET A 190 2.88 -10.62 3.30
C MET A 190 2.70 -11.53 4.50
N SER A 191 3.12 -11.09 5.68
CA SER A 191 3.00 -11.86 6.93
C SER A 191 1.54 -12.08 7.33
N SER A 192 1.32 -12.96 8.28
CA SER A 192 0.08 -12.97 9.08
C SER A 192 -0.08 -11.68 9.86
N VAL A 193 -1.29 -11.42 10.30
CA VAL A 193 -1.63 -10.33 11.22
C VAL A 193 -2.76 -10.77 12.12
N GLU A 194 -2.59 -10.50 13.41
CA GLU A 194 -3.64 -10.61 14.41
C GLU A 194 -4.31 -9.25 14.54
N THR A 195 -5.64 -9.22 14.55
CA THR A 195 -6.43 -8.00 14.68
C THR A 195 -7.65 -8.26 15.54
N TRP A 196 -8.17 -7.25 16.15
CA TRP A 196 -9.39 -7.33 16.94
C TRP A 196 -10.55 -6.68 16.18
N TYR A 197 -11.72 -7.24 16.28
CA TYR A 197 -12.93 -6.61 15.80
C TYR A 197 -14.05 -6.76 16.85
N LYS A 198 -14.95 -5.79 16.86
CA LYS A 198 -16.10 -5.81 17.74
C LYS A 198 -17.24 -6.58 17.07
N ASN A 199 -17.74 -7.62 17.70
CA ASN A 199 -18.86 -8.41 17.16
C ASN A 199 -20.21 -7.72 17.42
N SER A 200 -21.28 -8.25 16.82
CA SER A 200 -22.65 -7.72 16.96
C SER A 200 -23.21 -7.75 18.38
N ALA A 201 -22.61 -8.54 19.27
CA ALA A 201 -22.94 -8.57 20.71
C ALA A 201 -22.15 -7.53 21.54
N GLY A 202 -21.30 -6.74 20.91
CA GLY A 202 -20.48 -5.71 21.56
C GLY A 202 -19.19 -6.23 22.20
N GLY A 203 -18.88 -7.51 22.09
CA GLY A 203 -17.63 -8.11 22.57
C GLY A 203 -16.50 -7.98 21.56
N TYR A 204 -15.24 -7.93 22.02
CA TYR A 204 -14.07 -7.98 21.17
C TYR A 204 -13.70 -9.42 20.86
N VAL A 205 -13.43 -9.69 19.58
CA VAL A 205 -13.02 -11.00 19.08
C VAL A 205 -11.71 -10.84 18.33
N GLU A 206 -10.75 -11.70 18.64
CA GLU A 206 -9.49 -11.78 17.94
C GLU A 206 -9.68 -12.54 16.62
N ASN A 207 -9.06 -12.05 15.57
CA ASN A 207 -9.05 -12.68 14.27
C ASN A 207 -7.63 -12.68 13.71
N GLU A 208 -7.18 -13.83 13.24
CA GLU A 208 -5.88 -13.99 12.58
C GLU A 208 -6.06 -14.14 11.08
N TYR A 209 -5.39 -13.29 10.33
CA TYR A 209 -5.25 -13.45 8.88
C TYR A 209 -3.92 -14.13 8.56
N GLU A 210 -3.99 -15.30 7.92
CA GLU A 210 -2.82 -16.06 7.48
C GLU A 210 -1.92 -15.25 6.53
N SER A 211 -0.63 -15.62 6.49
CA SER A 211 0.31 -15.03 5.51
C SER A 211 -0.13 -15.30 4.08
N ARG A 212 0.19 -14.39 3.16
CA ARG A 212 -0.22 -14.48 1.75
C ARG A 212 1.00 -14.44 0.85
N THR A 213 1.01 -15.34 -0.15
CA THR A 213 2.06 -15.38 -1.16
C THR A 213 1.44 -15.40 -2.55
N PHE A 214 1.77 -14.40 -3.34
CA PHE A 214 1.39 -14.32 -4.74
C PHE A 214 2.65 -14.35 -5.60
N CYS A 215 2.61 -15.14 -6.66
CA CYS A 215 3.69 -15.21 -7.64
C CYS A 215 3.11 -15.29 -9.04
N SER A 216 3.69 -14.53 -9.99
CA SER A 216 3.31 -14.56 -11.39
C SER A 216 4.54 -14.71 -12.28
N LEU A 217 4.41 -15.48 -13.34
CA LEU A 217 5.41 -15.65 -14.38
C LEU A 217 4.83 -15.21 -15.71
N ASN A 218 5.54 -14.32 -16.40
CA ASN A 218 5.17 -13.87 -17.75
C ASN A 218 6.32 -14.11 -18.71
N LEU A 219 6.04 -14.74 -19.83
CA LEU A 219 6.97 -15.01 -20.92
C LEU A 219 6.52 -14.23 -22.15
N GLY A 220 7.45 -13.61 -22.87
CA GLY A 220 7.15 -12.84 -24.05
C GLY A 220 8.13 -13.12 -25.18
N ALA A 221 7.62 -13.11 -26.40
CA ALA A 221 8.41 -13.13 -27.63
C ALA A 221 7.93 -12.02 -28.56
N ARG A 222 8.87 -11.15 -28.97
CA ARG A 222 8.63 -10.12 -29.99
C ARG A 222 9.35 -10.52 -31.26
N PHE A 223 8.60 -10.70 -32.32
CA PHE A 223 9.08 -11.07 -33.63
C PHE A 223 9.18 -9.83 -34.55
N PRO A 224 9.91 -9.93 -35.66
CA PRO A 224 9.86 -8.93 -36.74
C PRO A 224 8.43 -8.67 -37.25
N ARG A 225 8.24 -7.53 -37.91
CA ARG A 225 6.95 -7.12 -38.46
C ARG A 225 5.83 -6.94 -37.42
N GLY A 226 6.20 -6.56 -36.21
CA GLY A 226 5.24 -6.13 -35.17
C GLY A 226 4.48 -7.23 -34.46
N PHE A 227 4.79 -8.50 -34.66
CA PHE A 227 4.17 -9.60 -33.90
C PHE A 227 4.74 -9.71 -32.50
N ARG A 228 3.86 -9.82 -31.51
CA ARG A 228 4.21 -10.08 -30.12
C ARG A 228 3.29 -11.16 -29.55
N PHE A 229 3.90 -12.16 -28.95
CA PHE A 229 3.21 -13.19 -28.18
C PHE A 229 3.61 -13.06 -26.71
N THR A 230 2.64 -13.17 -25.79
CA THR A 230 2.89 -13.27 -24.35
C THR A 230 2.05 -14.39 -23.75
N ALA A 231 2.67 -15.13 -22.84
CA ALA A 231 2.00 -16.13 -22.01
C ALA A 231 2.29 -15.84 -20.55
N GLY A 232 1.28 -15.92 -19.69
CA GLY A 232 1.39 -15.63 -18.28
C GLY A 232 0.70 -16.67 -17.43
N ILE A 233 1.23 -16.86 -16.22
CA ILE A 233 0.63 -17.63 -15.14
C ILE A 233 0.55 -16.70 -13.95
N ASP A 234 -0.67 -16.42 -13.47
CA ASP A 234 -0.93 -15.68 -12.26
C ASP A 234 -1.24 -16.62 -11.11
N ASN A 235 -0.90 -16.19 -9.89
CA ASN A 235 -1.10 -16.95 -8.67
C ASN A 235 -0.52 -18.38 -8.77
N LEU A 236 0.77 -18.45 -9.10
CA LEU A 236 1.51 -19.70 -9.35
C LEU A 236 1.40 -20.74 -8.21
N PHE A 237 1.19 -20.29 -6.98
CA PHE A 237 1.03 -21.13 -5.79
C PHE A 237 -0.43 -21.46 -5.46
N ASP A 238 -1.39 -21.10 -6.31
CA ASP A 238 -2.85 -21.29 -6.10
C ASP A 238 -3.31 -20.82 -4.71
N PHE A 239 -2.74 -19.70 -4.24
CA PHE A 239 -3.10 -19.16 -2.94
C PHE A 239 -4.60 -18.79 -2.93
N ARG A 240 -5.32 -19.28 -1.94
CA ARG A 240 -6.72 -18.93 -1.68
C ARG A 240 -6.85 -18.63 -0.20
N ASP A 241 -7.51 -17.53 0.12
CA ASP A 241 -7.81 -17.18 1.51
C ASP A 241 -8.79 -18.21 2.10
N LYS A 242 -8.41 -18.86 3.19
CA LYS A 242 -9.21 -19.91 3.83
C LYS A 242 -10.12 -19.34 4.94
N ASN A 243 -9.77 -18.18 5.47
CA ASN A 243 -10.46 -17.55 6.60
C ASN A 243 -11.58 -16.62 6.10
N VAL A 244 -12.53 -17.18 5.35
CA VAL A 244 -13.77 -16.49 4.98
C VAL A 244 -14.78 -16.78 6.08
N THR A 245 -14.89 -15.92 7.09
CA THR A 245 -15.99 -15.99 8.05
C THR A 245 -17.24 -15.37 7.44
N ALA A 246 -18.42 -15.88 7.81
CA ALA A 246 -19.71 -15.45 7.26
C ALA A 246 -19.99 -13.93 7.46
N ASP A 247 -19.32 -13.31 8.43
CA ASP A 247 -19.46 -11.88 8.79
C ASP A 247 -18.51 -10.94 8.02
N GLN A 248 -17.60 -11.48 7.21
CA GLN A 248 -16.66 -10.66 6.44
C GLN A 248 -16.90 -10.84 4.95
N SER A 249 -17.27 -9.78 4.25
CA SER A 249 -17.31 -9.76 2.79
C SER A 249 -15.88 -9.77 2.22
N VAL A 250 -15.30 -10.94 2.12
CA VAL A 250 -14.00 -11.11 1.47
C VAL A 250 -14.25 -11.31 -0.02
N THR A 251 -13.64 -10.49 -0.84
CA THR A 251 -13.64 -10.70 -2.30
C THR A 251 -12.95 -12.02 -2.59
N PRO A 252 -13.65 -13.02 -3.19
CA PRO A 252 -13.04 -14.31 -3.50
C PRO A 252 -11.81 -14.11 -4.38
N GLN A 253 -10.68 -14.65 -3.96
CA GLN A 253 -9.48 -14.61 -4.76
C GLN A 253 -9.51 -15.72 -5.81
N ARG A 254 -9.16 -15.35 -7.04
CA ARG A 254 -8.99 -16.33 -8.11
C ARG A 254 -7.78 -17.20 -7.81
N GLY A 255 -7.92 -18.52 -7.96
CA GLY A 255 -6.81 -19.46 -7.96
C GLY A 255 -5.83 -19.23 -9.12
N ILE A 256 -5.05 -20.23 -9.45
CA ILE A 256 -4.11 -20.16 -10.58
C ILE A 256 -4.82 -19.77 -11.88
N GLY A 257 -4.28 -18.79 -12.59
CA GLY A 257 -4.81 -18.28 -13.84
C GLY A 257 -3.78 -18.34 -14.98
N PHE A 258 -4.23 -18.62 -16.19
CA PHE A 258 -3.41 -18.62 -17.39
C PHE A 258 -3.89 -17.53 -18.33
N ILE A 259 -2.96 -16.77 -18.90
CA ILE A 259 -3.23 -15.67 -19.82
C ILE A 259 -2.38 -15.86 -21.07
N GLY A 260 -2.98 -15.78 -22.24
CA GLY A 260 -2.29 -15.74 -23.52
C GLY A 260 -2.72 -14.52 -24.32
N THR A 261 -1.75 -13.79 -24.87
CA THR A 261 -2.03 -12.60 -25.70
C THR A 261 -1.19 -12.64 -26.99
N LEU A 262 -1.86 -12.45 -28.10
CA LEU A 262 -1.22 -12.18 -29.39
C LEU A 262 -1.52 -10.75 -29.79
N SER A 263 -0.48 -9.95 -30.03
CA SER A 263 -0.59 -8.56 -30.49
C SER A 263 0.11 -8.39 -31.82
N VAL A 264 -0.47 -7.60 -32.70
CA VAL A 264 0.11 -7.24 -34.01
C VAL A 264 0.12 -5.73 -34.14
N ASN A 265 1.28 -5.15 -34.38
CA ASN A 265 1.39 -3.74 -34.72
C ASN A 265 1.20 -3.62 -36.25
N ILE A 266 0.08 -3.04 -36.67
CA ILE A 266 -0.30 -2.93 -38.06
C ILE A 266 0.66 -2.03 -38.84
N ALA A 267 1.15 -0.95 -38.26
CA ALA A 267 2.11 -0.05 -38.88
C ALA A 267 3.42 -0.77 -39.22
N ASP A 268 3.96 -1.56 -38.30
CA ASP A 268 5.17 -2.37 -38.51
C ASP A 268 4.92 -3.51 -39.52
N LEU A 269 3.69 -4.06 -39.55
CA LEU A 269 3.30 -5.12 -40.49
C LEU A 269 3.24 -4.60 -41.92
N LEU A 270 2.66 -3.42 -42.11
CA LEU A 270 2.48 -2.79 -43.45
C LEU A 270 3.69 -1.96 -43.88
N LYS A 271 4.73 -1.84 -43.03
CA LYS A 271 5.91 -0.97 -43.29
C LYS A 271 5.52 0.51 -43.53
N LEU A 272 4.46 1.00 -42.89
CA LEU A 272 4.02 2.39 -42.93
C LEU A 272 4.85 3.27 -41.98
#